data_d8c387a3f1ddb73636de03a5d377fa65
#
_entry.id   d8c387a3f1ddb73636de03a5d377fa65
#
_cell.length_a   1.000
_cell.length_b   1.000
_cell.length_c   1.000
_cell.angle_alpha   90.00
_cell.angle_beta   90.00
_cell.angle_gamma   90.00
#
_symmetry.space_group_name_H-M   'P 1'
#
loop_
_entity.id
_entity.type
_entity.pdbx_description
1 polymer ?
#
loop_
_entity_poly.entity_id
_entity_poly.type
_entity_poly.pdbx_seq_one_letter_code
_entity_poly.pdbx_strand_id
1 'polypeptide(L)'
;MRKRRYIRTYSGLVLTAGLLSFTWTDGFTVAHESVVLIDPKSLFFVLLFSIIYSFMVDQDRSVHAHSIGQGALYGGVLAFLIGALLTLKLPIKEQMIAWNYALLPLCYGVLGKVFADAFAKAKEPERQMNLF
;
A
#
# COMPACT_ATOMS: atom_id res chain seq x y z
N MET A 1 5.53 -28.73 0.41
CA MET A 1 6.30 -27.47 0.48
C MET A 1 5.48 -26.22 0.16
N ARG A 2 4.51 -26.27 -0.72
CA ARG A 2 3.63 -25.15 -1.12
C ARG A 2 2.91 -24.49 0.08
N LYS A 3 2.23 -25.27 0.91
CA LYS A 3 1.51 -24.78 2.11
C LYS A 3 2.39 -23.98 3.08
N ARG A 4 3.64 -24.39 3.30
CA ARG A 4 4.53 -23.74 4.27
C ARG A 4 4.97 -22.33 3.84
N ARG A 5 5.10 -22.06 2.53
CA ARG A 5 5.49 -20.73 2.03
C ARG A 5 4.35 -19.72 2.14
N TYR A 6 3.13 -20.13 1.79
CA TYR A 6 1.96 -19.28 1.99
C TYR A 6 1.75 -18.93 3.47
N ILE A 7 1.93 -19.90 4.36
CA ILE A 7 1.83 -19.68 5.80
C ILE A 7 2.89 -18.66 6.27
N ARG A 8 4.12 -18.73 5.79
CA ARG A 8 5.18 -17.75 6.12
C ARG A 8 4.85 -16.35 5.60
N THR A 9 4.32 -16.25 4.41
CA THR A 9 3.95 -14.96 3.82
C THR A 9 2.75 -14.35 4.56
N TYR A 10 1.72 -15.14 4.84
CA TYR A 10 0.57 -14.70 5.63
C TYR A 10 0.94 -14.34 7.06
N SER A 11 1.79 -15.10 7.71
CA SER A 11 2.25 -14.78 9.07
C SER A 11 3.10 -13.51 9.10
N GLY A 12 3.95 -13.29 8.09
CA GLY A 12 4.67 -12.04 7.93
C GLY A 12 3.74 -10.83 7.74
N LEU A 13 2.69 -11.00 6.94
CA LEU A 13 1.66 -9.99 6.69
C LEU A 13 0.89 -9.62 7.97
N VAL A 14 0.43 -10.63 8.70
CA VAL A 14 -0.28 -10.45 9.97
C VAL A 14 0.63 -9.82 11.02
N LEU A 15 1.90 -10.25 11.11
CA LEU A 15 2.89 -9.67 12.01
C LEU A 15 3.19 -8.21 11.67
N THR A 16 3.33 -7.87 10.39
CA THR A 16 3.59 -6.49 9.97
C THR A 16 2.38 -5.60 10.26
N ALA A 17 1.18 -6.08 9.97
CA ALA A 17 -0.07 -5.37 10.31
C ALA A 17 -0.23 -5.22 11.83
N GLY A 18 0.09 -6.25 12.61
CA GLY A 18 0.09 -6.21 14.06
C GLY A 18 1.14 -5.24 14.64
N LEU A 19 2.35 -5.24 14.10
CA LEU A 19 3.41 -4.30 14.47
C LEU A 19 3.02 -2.85 14.15
N LEU A 20 2.46 -2.60 12.98
CA LEU A 20 1.95 -1.29 12.61
C LEU A 20 0.83 -0.84 13.54
N SER A 21 -0.10 -1.72 13.89
CA SER A 21 -1.16 -1.41 14.85
C SER A 21 -0.62 -1.14 16.24
N PHE A 22 0.38 -1.91 16.69
CA PHE A 22 0.99 -1.78 18.01
C PHE A 22 1.81 -0.48 18.15
N THR A 23 2.68 -0.18 17.19
CA THR A 23 3.44 1.08 17.20
C THR A 23 2.53 2.30 17.14
N TRP A 24 1.32 2.11 16.67
CA TRP A 24 0.34 3.16 16.53
C TRP A 24 -0.45 3.44 17.81
N THR A 25 -0.83 2.42 18.56
CA THR A 25 -1.57 2.58 19.81
C THR A 25 -0.72 3.11 20.95
N ASP A 26 0.56 2.73 21.02
CA ASP A 26 1.42 3.06 22.16
C ASP A 26 2.44 4.17 21.90
N GLY A 27 2.80 4.42 20.64
CA GLY A 27 3.90 5.33 20.29
C GLY A 27 3.47 6.75 19.90
N PHE A 28 2.22 6.98 19.56
CA PHE A 28 1.75 8.22 18.96
C PHE A 28 0.56 8.88 19.67
N THR A 29 0.30 8.53 20.91
CA THR A 29 -0.53 9.39 21.78
C THR A 29 0.24 10.63 22.17
N VAL A 30 0.68 11.41 21.22
CA VAL A 30 1.04 12.80 21.47
C VAL A 30 -0.26 13.58 21.55
N ALA A 31 -0.65 13.84 22.79
CA ALA A 31 -1.53 14.90 23.19
C ALA A 31 -2.63 15.33 22.20
N HIS A 32 -3.83 14.83 22.41
CA HIS A 32 -5.12 15.45 22.02
C HIS A 32 -5.60 15.43 20.58
N GLU A 33 -4.86 14.95 19.60
CA GLU A 33 -5.40 14.78 18.26
C GLU A 33 -5.17 13.34 17.79
N SER A 34 -6.26 12.59 17.71
CA SER A 34 -6.24 11.25 17.11
C SER A 34 -5.79 11.38 15.65
N VAL A 35 -4.53 11.02 15.39
CA VAL A 35 -4.04 10.92 14.02
C VAL A 35 -4.82 9.79 13.36
N VAL A 36 -5.66 10.12 12.41
CA VAL A 36 -6.43 9.13 11.65
C VAL A 36 -5.48 8.42 10.72
N LEU A 37 -5.21 7.15 11.01
CA LEU A 37 -4.34 6.29 10.21
C LEU A 37 -5.02 5.71 9.00
N ILE A 38 -6.30 5.49 9.11
CA ILE A 38 -7.09 4.85 8.08
C ILE A 38 -8.00 5.90 7.48
N ASP A 39 -7.61 6.41 6.33
CA ASP A 39 -8.50 7.15 5.46
C ASP A 39 -9.09 6.22 4.40
N PRO A 40 -10.37 5.81 4.54
CA PRO A 40 -10.99 4.90 3.60
C PRO A 40 -11.02 5.42 2.16
N LYS A 41 -11.07 6.73 1.98
CA LYS A 41 -11.09 7.36 0.66
C LYS A 41 -9.77 7.22 -0.06
N SER A 42 -8.67 7.51 0.62
CA SER A 42 -7.32 7.35 0.09
C SER A 42 -6.97 5.89 -0.18
N LEU A 43 -7.36 5.00 0.72
CA LEU A 43 -7.16 3.57 0.54
C LEU A 43 -7.93 3.05 -0.69
N PHE A 44 -9.20 3.43 -0.81
CA PHE A 44 -10.04 3.05 -1.96
C PHE A 44 -9.46 3.57 -3.27
N PHE A 45 -8.98 4.81 -3.31
CA PHE A 45 -8.35 5.40 -4.48
C PHE A 45 -7.11 4.59 -4.92
N VAL A 46 -6.21 4.26 -3.99
CA VAL A 46 -5.00 3.49 -4.28
C VAL A 46 -5.35 2.09 -4.80
N LEU A 47 -6.31 1.41 -4.18
CA LEU A 47 -6.77 0.09 -4.63
C LEU A 47 -7.40 0.13 -6.01
N LEU A 48 -8.30 1.09 -6.25
CA LEU A 48 -8.95 1.23 -7.55
C LEU A 48 -7.94 1.54 -8.66
N PHE A 49 -7.02 2.47 -8.40
CA PHE A 49 -5.97 2.82 -9.36
C PHE A 49 -5.06 1.63 -9.64
N SER A 50 -4.74 0.84 -8.62
CA SER A 50 -3.95 -0.40 -8.74
C SER A 50 -4.59 -1.41 -9.70
N ILE A 51 -5.90 -1.60 -9.58
CA ILE A 51 -6.66 -2.50 -10.45
C ILE A 51 -6.71 -1.95 -11.87
N ILE A 52 -7.04 -0.67 -12.05
CA ILE A 52 -7.10 -0.02 -13.37
C ILE A 52 -5.74 -0.12 -14.06
N TYR A 53 -4.65 0.21 -13.36
CA TYR A 53 -3.31 0.12 -13.90
C TYR A 53 -2.96 -1.30 -14.36
N SER A 54 -3.30 -2.30 -13.56
CA SER A 54 -3.07 -3.71 -13.92
C SER A 54 -3.82 -4.09 -15.20
N PHE A 55 -5.06 -3.67 -15.37
CA PHE A 55 -5.81 -3.89 -16.61
C PHE A 55 -5.21 -3.18 -17.83
N MET A 56 -4.60 -2.02 -17.64
CA MET A 56 -3.99 -1.26 -18.74
C MET A 56 -2.66 -1.88 -19.21
N VAL A 57 -1.90 -2.47 -18.31
CA VAL A 57 -0.55 -2.98 -18.62
C VAL A 57 -0.58 -4.45 -19.02
N ASP A 58 -1.42 -5.26 -18.40
CA ASP A 58 -1.51 -6.69 -18.68
C ASP A 58 -2.49 -6.93 -19.84
N GLN A 59 -1.94 -7.22 -21.02
CA GLN A 59 -2.74 -7.63 -22.20
C GLN A 59 -3.31 -9.04 -22.05
N ASP A 60 -2.68 -9.89 -21.26
CA ASP A 60 -3.18 -11.20 -20.88
C ASP A 60 -4.04 -11.09 -19.62
N ARG A 61 -5.19 -11.76 -19.63
CA ARG A 61 -6.17 -11.76 -18.53
C ARG A 61 -5.67 -12.23 -17.16
N SER A 62 -4.39 -12.52 -17.01
CA SER A 62 -3.79 -12.88 -15.73
C SER A 62 -3.30 -11.64 -15.03
N VAL A 63 -4.04 -11.21 -14.02
CA VAL A 63 -3.62 -10.12 -13.13
C VAL A 63 -2.33 -10.54 -12.43
N HIS A 64 -1.21 -9.93 -12.82
CA HIS A 64 0.08 -10.21 -12.21
C HIS A 64 0.23 -9.38 -10.94
N ALA A 65 0.61 -10.02 -9.85
CA ALA A 65 0.82 -9.35 -8.56
C ALA A 65 1.79 -8.16 -8.66
N HIS A 66 2.78 -8.28 -9.55
CA HIS A 66 3.75 -7.21 -9.80
C HIS A 66 3.09 -5.94 -10.37
N SER A 67 2.19 -6.07 -11.35
CA SER A 67 1.47 -4.94 -11.97
C SER A 67 0.55 -4.25 -10.97
N ILE A 68 -0.13 -5.03 -10.13
CA ILE A 68 -0.95 -4.50 -9.02
C ILE A 68 -0.09 -3.68 -8.07
N GLY A 69 1.08 -4.18 -7.69
CA GLY A 69 2.00 -3.47 -6.82
C GLY A 69 2.52 -2.17 -7.41
N GLN A 70 2.86 -2.16 -8.70
CA GLN A 70 3.26 -0.93 -9.39
C GLN A 70 2.11 0.07 -9.46
N GLY A 71 0.90 -0.39 -9.77
CA GLY A 71 -0.29 0.44 -9.77
C GLY A 71 -0.58 1.05 -8.40
N ALA A 72 -0.42 0.29 -7.32
CA ALA A 72 -0.57 0.79 -5.96
C ALA A 72 0.44 1.90 -5.64
N LEU A 73 1.71 1.71 -6.02
CA LEU A 73 2.75 2.72 -5.82
C LEU A 73 2.46 4.00 -6.60
N TYR A 74 2.14 3.88 -7.89
CA TYR A 74 1.82 5.04 -8.73
C TYR A 74 0.56 5.76 -8.26
N GLY A 75 -0.48 5.01 -7.88
CA GLY A 75 -1.70 5.57 -7.30
C GLY A 75 -1.44 6.31 -5.99
N GLY A 76 -0.61 5.75 -5.13
CA GLY A 76 -0.18 6.38 -3.88
C GLY A 76 0.59 7.69 -4.09
N VAL A 77 1.56 7.69 -5.03
CA VAL A 77 2.33 8.89 -5.40
C VAL A 77 1.42 9.95 -6.01
N LEU A 78 0.53 9.58 -6.92
CA LEU A 78 -0.39 10.51 -7.55
C LEU A 78 -1.34 11.15 -6.54
N ALA A 79 -1.93 10.36 -5.67
CA ALA A 79 -2.81 10.85 -4.60
C ALA A 79 -2.07 11.77 -3.62
N PHE A 80 -0.80 11.44 -3.28
CA PHE A 80 0.05 12.30 -2.47
C PHE A 80 0.30 13.65 -3.14
N LEU A 81 0.65 13.68 -4.43
CA LEU A 81 0.89 14.93 -5.17
C LEU A 81 -0.36 15.81 -5.21
N ILE A 82 -1.52 15.22 -5.45
CA ILE A 82 -2.81 15.93 -5.43
C ILE A 82 -3.07 16.49 -4.02
N GLY A 83 -2.91 15.66 -2.99
CA GLY A 83 -3.07 16.06 -1.59
C GLY A 83 -2.12 17.18 -1.18
N ALA A 84 -0.85 17.11 -1.60
CA ALA A 84 0.15 18.13 -1.35
C ALA A 84 -0.23 19.48 -2.01
N LEU A 85 -0.66 19.45 -3.27
CA LEU A 85 -1.12 20.65 -3.98
C LEU A 85 -2.33 21.30 -3.31
N LEU A 86 -3.27 20.49 -2.82
CA LEU A 86 -4.44 20.99 -2.09
C LEU A 86 -4.05 21.57 -0.73
N THR A 87 -3.11 20.93 -0.04
CA THR A 87 -2.59 21.39 1.26
C THR A 87 -1.95 22.76 1.18
N LEU A 88 -1.20 23.04 0.10
CA LEU A 88 -0.56 24.35 -0.09
C LEU A 88 -1.55 25.51 -0.24
N LYS A 89 -2.81 25.23 -0.57
CA LYS A 89 -3.87 26.24 -0.65
C LYS A 89 -4.51 26.58 0.70
N LEU A 90 -4.23 25.81 1.73
CA LEU A 90 -4.82 25.99 3.07
C LEU A 90 -4.03 27.01 3.91
N PRO A 91 -4.68 27.64 4.91
CA PRO A 91 -3.99 28.46 5.90
C PRO A 91 -2.92 27.64 6.65
N ILE A 92 -1.83 28.29 7.05
CA ILE A 92 -0.65 27.64 7.67
C ILE A 92 -1.04 26.75 8.88
N LYS A 93 -2.00 27.16 9.67
CA LYS A 93 -2.45 26.40 10.85
C LYS A 93 -3.09 25.06 10.50
N GLU A 94 -3.73 24.96 9.35
CA GLU A 94 -4.42 23.76 8.88
C GLU A 94 -3.49 22.87 8.04
N GLN A 95 -2.40 23.42 7.52
CA GLN A 95 -1.47 22.70 6.66
C GLN A 95 -0.83 21.51 7.38
N MET A 96 -0.50 21.62 8.66
CA MET A 96 0.14 20.52 9.41
C MET A 96 -0.74 19.28 9.47
N ILE A 97 -2.03 19.48 9.69
CA ILE A 97 -3.01 18.37 9.73
C ILE A 97 -3.21 17.81 8.33
N ALA A 98 -3.35 18.68 7.33
CA ALA A 98 -3.55 18.29 5.94
C ALA A 98 -2.36 17.50 5.36
N TRP A 99 -1.12 17.81 5.74
CA TRP A 99 0.06 17.05 5.34
C TRP A 99 0.01 15.60 5.83
N ASN A 100 -0.48 15.35 7.04
CA ASN A 100 -0.64 13.99 7.55
C ASN A 100 -1.59 13.17 6.67
N TYR A 101 -2.71 13.77 6.24
CA TYR A 101 -3.63 13.10 5.32
C TYR A 101 -3.05 12.90 3.91
N ALA A 102 -2.28 13.85 3.41
CA ALA A 102 -1.64 13.74 2.11
C ALA A 102 -0.60 12.61 2.05
N LEU A 103 0.08 12.33 3.16
CA LEU A 103 1.09 11.25 3.25
C LEU A 103 0.48 9.85 3.29
N LEU A 104 -0.75 9.68 3.77
CA LEU A 104 -1.37 8.36 3.91
C LEU A 104 -1.45 7.56 2.61
N PRO A 105 -1.93 8.12 1.48
CA PRO A 105 -1.97 7.37 0.23
C PRO A 105 -0.59 6.91 -0.24
N LEU A 106 0.44 7.70 0.01
CA LEU A 106 1.82 7.31 -0.31
C LEU A 106 2.25 6.09 0.51
N CYS A 107 1.95 6.08 1.81
CA CYS A 107 2.23 4.93 2.66
C CYS A 107 1.48 3.68 2.18
N TYR A 108 0.20 3.81 1.83
CA TYR A 108 -0.58 2.68 1.28
C TYR A 108 -0.03 2.18 -0.04
N GLY A 109 0.42 3.08 -0.92
CA GLY A 109 1.04 2.73 -2.18
C GLY A 109 2.34 1.93 -2.01
N VAL A 110 3.22 2.39 -1.11
CA VAL A 110 4.48 1.71 -0.79
C VAL A 110 4.21 0.34 -0.15
N LEU A 111 3.31 0.25 0.82
CA LEU A 111 2.92 -1.01 1.44
C LEU A 111 2.33 -1.98 0.42
N GLY A 112 1.43 -1.52 -0.43
CA GLY A 112 0.84 -2.30 -1.50
C GLY A 112 1.89 -2.86 -2.46
N LYS A 113 2.90 -2.06 -2.81
CA LYS A 113 4.03 -2.49 -3.64
C LYS A 113 4.85 -3.59 -2.95
N VAL A 114 5.22 -3.39 -1.70
CA VAL A 114 6.00 -4.37 -0.93
C VAL A 114 5.27 -5.70 -0.82
N PHE A 115 3.98 -5.67 -0.52
CA PHE A 115 3.18 -6.89 -0.42
C PHE A 115 3.03 -7.59 -1.78
N ALA A 116 2.75 -6.86 -2.83
CA ALA A 116 2.62 -7.42 -4.17
C ALA A 116 3.92 -8.08 -4.66
N ASP A 117 5.07 -7.46 -4.41
CA ASP A 117 6.37 -8.02 -4.77
C ASP A 117 6.69 -9.28 -3.93
N ALA A 118 6.32 -9.30 -2.66
CA ALA A 118 6.47 -10.50 -1.82
C ALA A 118 5.63 -11.67 -2.35
N PHE A 119 4.39 -11.41 -2.78
CA PHE A 119 3.54 -12.43 -3.41
C PHE A 119 4.05 -12.88 -4.77
N ALA A 120 4.55 -11.96 -5.60
CA ALA A 120 5.11 -12.29 -6.90
C ALA A 120 6.31 -13.23 -6.76
N LYS A 121 7.24 -12.93 -5.87
CA LYS A 121 8.42 -13.77 -5.59
C LYS A 121 8.06 -15.14 -5.02
N ALA A 122 6.96 -15.27 -4.28
CA ALA A 122 6.50 -16.56 -3.78
C ALA A 122 6.02 -17.51 -4.88
N LYS A 123 5.65 -16.99 -6.07
CA LYS A 123 5.19 -17.77 -7.23
C LYS A 123 6.30 -18.18 -8.18
N GLU A 124 7.44 -17.49 -8.20
CA GLU A 124 8.54 -17.76 -9.16
C GLU A 124 9.13 -19.16 -9.15
N PRO A 125 9.32 -19.84 -7.99
CA PRO A 125 9.97 -21.16 -8.00
C PRO A 125 9.20 -22.25 -8.75
N GLU A 126 7.92 -22.07 -8.99
CA GLU A 126 7.13 -23.07 -9.73
C GLU A 126 7.35 -23.02 -11.25
N ARG A 127 7.66 -21.84 -11.79
CA ARG A 127 7.98 -21.71 -13.22
C ARG A 127 9.32 -22.34 -13.58
N GLN A 128 10.30 -22.25 -12.69
CA GLN A 128 11.62 -22.82 -12.96
C GLN A 128 11.64 -24.35 -12.88
N MET A 129 10.80 -24.95 -12.02
CA MET A 129 10.71 -26.42 -11.94
C MET A 129 10.00 -27.06 -13.13
N ASN A 130 9.14 -26.34 -13.83
CA ASN A 130 8.45 -26.87 -15.01
C ASN A 130 9.25 -26.71 -16.31
N LEU A 131 10.44 -26.10 -16.28
CA LEU A 131 11.35 -25.95 -17.40
C LEU A 131 12.46 -27.02 -17.45
N PHE A 132 12.55 -27.86 -16.46
CA PHE A 132 13.43 -29.01 -16.37
C PHE A 132 12.63 -30.30 -16.24
#